data_09bc1ba87283b3f5023cee648854630d
#
_entry.id   09bc1ba87283b3f5023cee648854630d
#
_cell.length_a   1.000
_cell.length_b   1.000
_cell.length_c   1.000
_cell.angle_alpha   90.00
_cell.angle_beta   90.00
_cell.angle_gamma   90.00
#
_symmetry.space_group_name_H-M   'P 1'
#
loop_
_entity.id
_entity.type
_entity.pdbx_description
1 polymer ?
#
loop_
_entity_poly.entity_id
_entity_poly.type
_entity_poly.pdbx_seq_one_letter_code
_entity_poly.pdbx_strand_id
1 'polypeptide(L)'
;MTFAVLWLLLHIFGVLVAFDLLVIVFRKEDTNYRGELILTIACCLVTLVAKSIYIVGGQKETMVVIGKMEYLGKCFGNFCALMFMIRWKNIKIPQWAIHLLLVVNMGFYVMIATVDYHHLYYKDYWLAPSKANLNGYTLEISPAPMYYVYMAFLLAEIMTTIGIIISSYCSQRSMPNKGKIHFLMIAAMLSPMLLLSLRILKILKGDDPTPLGILLSCIFMSIAVVKCGLFDPVKNAKNYIIDNLKEAVIVTDADHRFLF
;
A
#
# COMPACT_ATOMS: atom_id res chain seq x y z
N MET A 1 13.51 -24.88 9.36
CA MET A 1 13.56 -23.90 10.46
C MET A 1 14.20 -22.57 10.01
N THR A 2 15.35 -22.57 9.37
CA THR A 2 16.07 -21.35 8.93
C THR A 2 15.27 -20.48 7.94
N PHE A 3 14.54 -21.07 6.97
CA PHE A 3 13.76 -20.31 5.98
C PHE A 3 12.56 -19.58 6.63
N ALA A 4 11.79 -20.26 7.49
CA ALA A 4 10.67 -19.64 8.20
C ALA A 4 11.10 -18.50 9.14
N VAL A 5 12.25 -18.65 9.79
CA VAL A 5 12.82 -17.58 10.62
C VAL A 5 13.21 -16.35 9.77
N LEU A 6 13.89 -16.57 8.64
CA LEU A 6 14.23 -15.48 7.71
C LEU A 6 12.97 -14.81 7.18
N TRP A 7 11.95 -15.60 6.83
CA TRP A 7 10.66 -15.13 6.36
C TRP A 7 9.95 -14.25 7.40
N LEU A 8 9.94 -14.70 8.66
CA LEU A 8 9.41 -13.92 9.77
C LEU A 8 10.18 -12.61 9.98
N LEU A 9 11.51 -12.64 9.97
CA LEU A 9 12.33 -11.45 10.13
C LEU A 9 12.08 -10.41 9.06
N LEU A 10 11.87 -10.83 7.80
CA LEU A 10 11.49 -9.92 6.71
C LEU A 10 10.14 -9.22 6.97
N HIS A 11 9.15 -9.95 7.50
CA HIS A 11 7.85 -9.36 7.81
C HIS A 11 7.91 -8.44 9.03
N ILE A 12 8.66 -8.79 10.07
CA ILE A 12 8.92 -7.90 11.22
C ILE A 12 9.64 -6.63 10.76
N PHE A 13 10.63 -6.74 9.88
CA PHE A 13 11.27 -5.57 9.28
C PHE A 13 10.24 -4.72 8.51
N GLY A 14 9.31 -5.35 7.79
CA GLY A 14 8.20 -4.66 7.12
C GLY A 14 7.30 -3.90 8.09
N VAL A 15 6.99 -4.48 9.24
CA VAL A 15 6.21 -3.80 10.31
C VAL A 15 6.97 -2.55 10.80
N LEU A 16 8.27 -2.66 11.04
CA LEU A 16 9.09 -1.53 11.49
C LEU A 16 9.13 -0.41 10.45
N VAL A 17 9.34 -0.75 9.16
CA VAL A 17 9.34 0.23 8.05
C VAL A 17 7.98 0.92 7.92
N ALA A 18 6.87 0.16 7.98
CA ALA A 18 5.53 0.72 7.89
C ALA A 18 5.21 1.63 9.10
N PHE A 19 5.63 1.23 10.30
CA PHE A 19 5.45 2.03 11.50
C PHE A 19 6.26 3.33 11.46
N ASP A 20 7.53 3.25 11.05
CA ASP A 20 8.39 4.43 10.88
C ASP A 20 7.81 5.41 9.85
N LEU A 21 7.37 4.89 8.70
CA LEU A 21 6.68 5.70 7.68
C LEU A 21 5.41 6.36 8.24
N LEU A 22 4.62 5.64 9.04
CA LEU A 22 3.42 6.18 9.68
C LEU A 22 3.77 7.36 10.58
N VAL A 23 4.80 7.21 11.43
CA VAL A 23 5.28 8.28 12.33
C VAL A 23 5.79 9.48 11.53
N ILE A 24 6.56 9.24 10.46
CA ILE A 24 7.08 10.32 9.60
C ILE A 24 5.93 11.10 8.97
N VAL A 25 4.94 10.42 8.37
CA VAL A 25 3.80 11.06 7.71
C VAL A 25 2.93 11.80 8.74
N PHE A 26 2.78 11.25 9.95
CA PHE A 26 2.03 11.89 11.02
C PHE A 26 2.63 13.22 11.48
N ARG A 27 3.95 13.36 11.38
CA ARG A 27 4.69 14.60 11.72
C ARG A 27 4.75 15.62 10.60
N LYS A 28 4.32 15.28 9.38
CA LYS A 28 4.29 16.22 8.25
C LYS A 28 3.14 17.20 8.38
N GLU A 29 3.29 18.36 7.73
CA GLU A 29 2.25 19.39 7.68
C GLU A 29 0.91 18.84 7.19
N ASP A 30 -0.17 19.44 7.67
CA ASP A 30 -1.50 19.03 7.31
C ASP A 30 -1.80 19.36 5.85
N THR A 31 -2.04 18.33 5.06
CA THR A 31 -2.42 18.44 3.66
C THR A 31 -3.71 17.66 3.42
N ASN A 32 -4.47 18.04 2.40
CA ASN A 32 -5.76 17.41 2.08
C ASN A 32 -5.68 15.89 1.83
N TYR A 33 -4.49 15.31 1.68
CA TYR A 33 -4.26 13.90 1.37
C TYR A 33 -3.45 13.15 2.45
N ARG A 34 -3.03 13.84 3.53
CA ARG A 34 -2.25 13.20 4.61
C ARG A 34 -3.05 12.12 5.32
N GLY A 35 -4.33 12.39 5.59
CA GLY A 35 -5.21 11.44 6.28
C GLY A 35 -5.37 10.12 5.52
N GLU A 36 -5.59 10.18 4.21
CA GLU A 36 -5.75 8.99 3.37
C GLU A 36 -4.44 8.20 3.27
N LEU A 37 -3.29 8.87 3.24
CA LEU A 37 -2.00 8.17 3.27
C LEU A 37 -1.76 7.49 4.61
N ILE A 38 -2.09 8.16 5.73
CA ILE A 38 -2.03 7.54 7.08
C ILE A 38 -2.88 6.28 7.14
N LEU A 39 -4.12 6.33 6.64
CA LEU A 39 -5.01 5.17 6.58
C LEU A 39 -4.45 4.06 5.69
N THR A 40 -3.87 4.39 4.54
CA THR A 40 -3.22 3.42 3.66
C THR A 40 -2.09 2.70 4.38
N ILE A 41 -1.19 3.45 5.05
CA ILE A 41 -0.06 2.87 5.80
C ILE A 41 -0.56 2.04 6.98
N ALA A 42 -1.60 2.48 7.68
CA ALA A 42 -2.22 1.72 8.77
C ALA A 42 -2.77 0.37 8.27
N CYS A 43 -3.42 0.33 7.10
CA CYS A 43 -3.87 -0.90 6.47
C CYS A 43 -2.69 -1.82 6.09
N CYS A 44 -1.60 -1.25 5.55
CA CYS A 44 -0.37 -2.01 5.29
C CYS A 44 0.20 -2.60 6.58
N LEU A 45 0.23 -1.82 7.66
CA LEU A 45 0.71 -2.25 8.97
C LEU A 45 -0.13 -3.42 9.51
N VAL A 46 -1.46 -3.32 9.45
CA VAL A 46 -2.36 -4.41 9.86
C VAL A 46 -2.07 -5.69 9.07
N THR A 47 -1.89 -5.60 7.74
CA THR A 47 -1.56 -6.76 6.89
C THR A 47 -0.22 -7.38 7.28
N LEU A 48 0.82 -6.58 7.51
CA LEU A 48 2.17 -7.06 7.86
C LEU A 48 2.20 -7.67 9.25
N VAL A 49 1.52 -7.08 10.24
CA VAL A 49 1.40 -7.63 11.59
C VAL A 49 0.63 -8.95 11.56
N ALA A 50 -0.53 -9.00 10.92
CA ALA A 50 -1.31 -10.22 10.77
C ALA A 50 -0.47 -11.33 10.12
N LYS A 51 0.28 -11.02 9.04
CA LYS A 51 1.16 -12.00 8.41
C LYS A 51 2.29 -12.46 9.30
N SER A 52 2.89 -11.56 10.09
CA SER A 52 3.94 -11.94 11.06
C SER A 52 3.43 -12.93 12.08
N ILE A 53 2.23 -12.71 12.62
CA ILE A 53 1.56 -13.63 13.55
C ILE A 53 1.21 -14.95 12.85
N TYR A 54 0.74 -14.89 11.60
CA TYR A 54 0.41 -16.06 10.79
C TYR A 54 1.62 -16.99 10.59
N ILE A 55 2.82 -16.44 10.37
CA ILE A 55 4.08 -17.20 10.19
C ILE A 55 4.48 -17.94 11.47
N VAL A 56 4.22 -17.36 12.64
CA VAL A 56 4.45 -18.04 13.92
C VAL A 56 3.58 -19.30 13.99
N GLY A 57 2.40 -19.25 13.38
CA GLY A 57 1.51 -20.36 13.23
C GLY A 57 0.59 -20.54 14.45
N GLY A 58 -0.19 -21.59 14.39
CA GLY A 58 -1.19 -21.94 15.40
C GLY A 58 -2.06 -23.09 14.94
N GLN A 59 -3.16 -23.28 15.63
CA GLN A 59 -4.22 -24.18 15.21
C GLN A 59 -4.95 -23.61 13.97
N LYS A 60 -5.66 -24.46 13.23
CA LYS A 60 -6.38 -24.10 12.00
C LYS A 60 -7.29 -22.88 12.21
N GLU A 61 -8.05 -22.88 13.31
CA GLU A 61 -8.99 -21.82 13.66
C GLU A 61 -8.28 -20.48 13.87
N THR A 62 -7.14 -20.49 14.55
CA THR A 62 -6.31 -19.29 14.77
C THR A 62 -5.78 -18.75 13.44
N MET A 63 -5.30 -19.61 12.55
CA MET A 63 -4.79 -19.20 11.23
C MET A 63 -5.90 -18.60 10.36
N VAL A 64 -7.12 -19.12 10.44
CA VAL A 64 -8.30 -18.56 9.74
C VAL A 64 -8.60 -17.14 10.25
N VAL A 65 -8.63 -16.95 11.57
CA VAL A 65 -8.89 -15.63 12.17
C VAL A 65 -7.82 -14.62 11.77
N ILE A 66 -6.54 -15.01 11.83
CA ILE A 66 -5.43 -14.13 11.40
C ILE A 66 -5.53 -13.82 9.91
N GLY A 67 -5.90 -14.78 9.06
CA GLY A 67 -6.16 -14.57 7.64
C GLY A 67 -7.25 -13.53 7.40
N LYS A 68 -8.34 -13.56 8.15
CA LYS A 68 -9.41 -12.55 8.08
C LYS A 68 -8.89 -11.15 8.47
N MET A 69 -8.01 -11.05 9.47
CA MET A 69 -7.36 -9.78 9.83
C MET A 69 -6.41 -9.28 8.73
N GLU A 70 -5.68 -10.17 8.06
CA GLU A 70 -4.85 -9.83 6.91
C GLU A 70 -5.68 -9.22 5.76
N TYR A 71 -6.86 -9.79 5.48
CA TYR A 71 -7.79 -9.27 4.48
C TYR A 71 -8.40 -7.92 4.84
N LEU A 72 -8.54 -7.58 6.12
CA LEU A 72 -8.94 -6.23 6.53
C LEU A 72 -8.00 -5.19 5.93
N GLY A 73 -6.69 -5.37 6.11
CA GLY A 73 -5.71 -4.46 5.53
C GLY A 73 -5.70 -4.49 4.00
N LYS A 74 -5.87 -5.66 3.37
CA LYS A 74 -5.88 -5.80 1.90
C LYS A 74 -7.10 -5.13 1.25
N CYS A 75 -8.31 -5.31 1.79
CA CYS A 75 -9.53 -4.73 1.26
C CYS A 75 -9.52 -3.20 1.36
N PHE A 76 -9.18 -2.67 2.53
CA PHE A 76 -9.23 -1.23 2.75
C PHE A 76 -7.97 -0.50 2.29
N GLY A 77 -6.81 -1.19 2.22
CA GLY A 77 -5.55 -0.58 1.80
C GLY A 77 -5.59 -0.05 0.37
N ASN A 78 -6.14 -0.82 -0.58
CA ASN A 78 -6.26 -0.38 -1.96
C ASN A 78 -7.28 0.77 -2.12
N PHE A 79 -8.41 0.68 -1.42
CA PHE A 79 -9.39 1.76 -1.35
C PHE A 79 -8.76 3.06 -0.83
N CYS A 80 -8.04 3.00 0.30
CA CYS A 80 -7.38 4.17 0.89
C CYS A 80 -6.29 4.72 -0.03
N ALA A 81 -5.53 3.86 -0.72
CA ALA A 81 -4.53 4.27 -1.70
C ALA A 81 -5.15 4.98 -2.90
N LEU A 82 -6.29 4.50 -3.39
CA LEU A 82 -7.05 5.18 -4.44
C LEU A 82 -7.56 6.53 -3.97
N MET A 83 -8.12 6.63 -2.75
CA MET A 83 -8.57 7.89 -2.16
C MET A 83 -7.42 8.87 -1.97
N PHE A 84 -6.27 8.39 -1.49
CA PHE A 84 -5.06 9.19 -1.41
C PHE A 84 -4.68 9.80 -2.77
N MET A 85 -4.68 9.02 -3.85
CA MET A 85 -4.35 9.51 -5.19
C MET A 85 -5.35 10.53 -5.71
N ILE A 86 -6.64 10.31 -5.48
CA ILE A 86 -7.72 11.22 -5.84
C ILE A 86 -7.53 12.57 -5.14
N ARG A 87 -7.26 12.55 -3.83
CA ARG A 87 -7.04 13.76 -3.02
C ARG A 87 -5.74 14.45 -3.41
N TRP A 88 -4.66 13.70 -3.57
CA TRP A 88 -3.36 14.24 -3.97
C TRP A 88 -3.43 14.97 -5.31
N LYS A 89 -4.28 14.51 -6.24
CA LYS A 89 -4.51 15.13 -7.54
C LYS A 89 -5.66 16.13 -7.56
N ASN A 90 -6.34 16.31 -6.45
CA ASN A 90 -7.51 17.17 -6.33
C ASN A 90 -8.59 16.87 -7.37
N ILE A 91 -8.80 15.56 -7.66
CA ILE A 91 -9.84 15.10 -8.58
C ILE A 91 -11.19 15.22 -7.89
N LYS A 92 -12.12 15.93 -8.51
CA LYS A 92 -13.48 16.07 -8.00
C LYS A 92 -14.29 14.82 -8.33
N ILE A 93 -14.59 14.01 -7.32
CA ILE A 93 -15.48 12.85 -7.42
C ILE A 93 -16.71 13.10 -6.56
N PRO A 94 -17.90 12.74 -7.04
CA PRO A 94 -19.13 12.88 -6.27
C PRO A 94 -19.07 11.95 -5.03
N GLN A 95 -19.54 12.44 -3.89
CA GLN A 95 -19.46 11.72 -2.62
C GLN A 95 -20.15 10.35 -2.65
N TRP A 96 -21.27 10.24 -3.40
CA TRP A 96 -21.97 8.96 -3.52
C TRP A 96 -21.10 7.86 -4.16
N ALA A 97 -20.19 8.20 -5.08
CA ALA A 97 -19.28 7.23 -5.69
C ALA A 97 -18.22 6.73 -4.69
N ILE A 98 -17.73 7.61 -3.80
CA ILE A 98 -16.82 7.23 -2.72
C ILE A 98 -17.52 6.30 -1.72
N HIS A 99 -18.75 6.65 -1.32
CA HIS A 99 -19.54 5.80 -0.43
C HIS A 99 -19.86 4.44 -1.05
N LEU A 100 -20.23 4.42 -2.35
CA LEU A 100 -20.48 3.16 -3.05
C LEU A 100 -19.24 2.27 -3.07
N LEU A 101 -18.07 2.84 -3.38
CA LEU A 101 -16.82 2.09 -3.40
C LEU A 101 -16.46 1.55 -2.01
N LEU A 102 -16.66 2.36 -0.96
CA LEU A 102 -16.47 1.93 0.43
C LEU A 102 -17.42 0.77 0.80
N VAL A 103 -18.70 0.88 0.44
CA VAL A 103 -19.71 -0.18 0.71
C VAL A 103 -19.34 -1.48 -0.02
N VAL A 104 -18.84 -1.41 -1.25
CA VAL A 104 -18.39 -2.59 -1.99
C VAL A 104 -17.18 -3.25 -1.31
N ASN A 105 -16.17 -2.48 -0.91
CA ASN A 105 -15.02 -3.00 -0.15
C ASN A 105 -15.44 -3.62 1.20
N MET A 106 -16.36 -2.95 1.91
CA MET A 106 -16.95 -3.47 3.15
C MET A 106 -17.68 -4.79 2.90
N GLY A 107 -18.47 -4.88 1.83
CA GLY A 107 -19.19 -6.10 1.45
C GLY A 107 -18.25 -7.28 1.18
N PHE A 108 -17.15 -7.07 0.46
CA PHE A 108 -16.13 -8.09 0.26
C PHE A 108 -15.47 -8.50 1.59
N TYR A 109 -15.13 -7.53 2.44
CA TYR A 109 -14.54 -7.84 3.74
C TYR A 109 -15.51 -8.63 4.62
N VAL A 110 -16.77 -8.24 4.72
CA VAL A 110 -17.80 -8.97 5.48
C VAL A 110 -17.94 -10.40 4.96
N MET A 111 -17.98 -10.60 3.65
CA MET A 111 -18.02 -11.93 3.04
C MET A 111 -16.80 -12.77 3.41
N ILE A 112 -15.61 -12.19 3.47
CA ILE A 112 -14.39 -12.90 3.90
C ILE A 112 -14.40 -13.17 5.41
N ALA A 113 -14.86 -12.21 6.21
CA ALA A 113 -14.94 -12.35 7.66
C ALA A 113 -15.95 -13.46 8.08
N THR A 114 -16.97 -13.67 7.26
CA THR A 114 -18.03 -14.68 7.51
C THR A 114 -17.84 -15.98 6.72
N VAL A 115 -16.63 -16.22 6.18
CA VAL A 115 -16.32 -17.40 5.35
C VAL A 115 -16.64 -18.74 6.01
N ASP A 116 -16.67 -18.82 7.35
CA ASP A 116 -17.01 -20.04 8.10
C ASP A 116 -18.49 -20.42 7.99
N TYR A 117 -19.36 -19.49 7.58
CA TYR A 117 -20.81 -19.70 7.51
C TYR A 117 -21.33 -19.93 6.09
N HIS A 118 -20.47 -19.77 5.04
CA HIS A 118 -20.85 -19.91 3.65
C HIS A 118 -19.67 -20.32 2.77
N HIS A 119 -19.97 -20.86 1.58
CA HIS A 119 -18.97 -21.27 0.59
C HIS A 119 -18.86 -20.29 -0.61
N LEU A 120 -19.21 -19.00 -0.43
CA LEU A 120 -19.25 -18.03 -1.51
C LEU A 120 -17.84 -17.57 -1.93
N TYR A 121 -16.93 -17.39 -0.95
CA TYR A 121 -15.59 -16.89 -1.17
C TYR A 121 -14.55 -18.01 -1.28
N TYR A 122 -14.58 -19.00 -0.35
CA TYR A 122 -13.84 -20.25 -0.44
C TYR A 122 -14.83 -21.42 -0.49
N LYS A 123 -14.56 -22.38 -1.38
CA LYS A 123 -15.29 -23.65 -1.39
C LYS A 123 -14.91 -24.50 -0.19
N ASP A 124 -13.59 -24.53 0.09
CA ASP A 124 -12.99 -25.27 1.19
C ASP A 124 -11.61 -24.68 1.54
N TYR A 125 -11.12 -24.99 2.74
CA TYR A 125 -9.78 -24.63 3.20
C TYR A 125 -9.22 -25.69 4.15
N TRP A 126 -7.94 -26.01 3.99
CA TRP A 126 -7.26 -27.04 4.76
C TRP A 126 -5.82 -26.68 5.08
N LEU A 127 -5.22 -27.37 6.07
CA LEU A 127 -3.80 -27.22 6.39
C LEU A 127 -2.97 -28.03 5.41
N ALA A 128 -1.99 -27.40 4.78
CA ALA A 128 -1.00 -28.01 3.91
C ALA A 128 0.41 -27.80 4.47
N PRO A 129 1.36 -28.71 4.24
CA PRO A 129 2.74 -28.54 4.66
C PRO A 129 3.38 -27.29 4.03
N SER A 130 4.05 -26.47 4.84
CA SER A 130 4.77 -25.27 4.38
C SER A 130 6.11 -25.11 5.11
N LYS A 131 7.14 -24.70 4.36
CA LYS A 131 8.45 -24.35 4.90
C LYS A 131 8.53 -22.87 5.33
N ALA A 132 7.52 -22.07 4.98
CA ALA A 132 7.48 -20.64 5.26
C ALA A 132 6.94 -20.32 6.66
N ASN A 133 6.26 -21.25 7.31
CA ASN A 133 5.69 -21.07 8.64
C ASN A 133 6.46 -21.90 9.68
N LEU A 134 6.58 -21.37 10.89
CA LEU A 134 7.34 -22.02 11.98
C LEU A 134 6.69 -23.31 12.47
N ASN A 135 5.35 -23.40 12.39
CA ASN A 135 4.60 -24.61 12.71
C ASN A 135 4.64 -25.69 11.61
N GLY A 136 5.26 -25.39 10.45
CA GLY A 136 5.36 -26.30 9.31
C GLY A 136 4.11 -26.41 8.44
N TYR A 137 3.07 -25.61 8.69
CA TYR A 137 1.79 -25.66 7.96
C TYR A 137 1.36 -24.29 7.45
N THR A 138 0.62 -24.27 6.36
CA THR A 138 -0.08 -23.10 5.83
C THR A 138 -1.52 -23.45 5.52
N LEU A 139 -2.38 -22.44 5.45
CA LEU A 139 -3.77 -22.63 5.04
C LEU A 139 -3.86 -22.58 3.51
N GLU A 140 -4.12 -23.71 2.89
CA GLU A 140 -4.50 -23.77 1.48
C GLU A 140 -6.00 -23.57 1.32
N ILE A 141 -6.37 -22.88 0.25
CA ILE A 141 -7.76 -22.51 -0.06
C ILE A 141 -8.17 -23.03 -1.43
N SER A 142 -9.41 -23.50 -1.55
CA SER A 142 -10.07 -23.72 -2.83
C SER A 142 -10.96 -22.52 -3.13
N PRO A 143 -10.63 -21.68 -4.14
CA PRO A 143 -11.39 -20.47 -4.41
C PRO A 143 -12.80 -20.78 -4.93
N ALA A 144 -13.78 -19.98 -4.54
CA ALA A 144 -15.14 -19.96 -5.06
C ALA A 144 -15.31 -18.78 -6.05
N PRO A 145 -16.42 -18.67 -6.79
CA PRO A 145 -16.60 -17.63 -7.81
C PRO A 145 -16.37 -16.20 -7.30
N MET A 146 -16.82 -15.87 -6.10
CA MET A 146 -16.67 -14.53 -5.51
C MET A 146 -15.23 -14.15 -5.21
N TYR A 147 -14.33 -15.12 -5.04
CA TYR A 147 -12.89 -14.87 -4.96
C TYR A 147 -12.36 -14.21 -6.23
N TYR A 148 -12.78 -14.70 -7.40
CA TYR A 148 -12.35 -14.13 -8.69
C TYR A 148 -12.99 -12.76 -8.95
N VAL A 149 -14.24 -12.56 -8.51
CA VAL A 149 -14.91 -11.26 -8.57
C VAL A 149 -14.15 -10.22 -7.74
N TYR A 150 -13.76 -10.59 -6.51
CA TYR A 150 -12.93 -9.73 -5.67
C TYR A 150 -11.58 -9.43 -6.30
N MET A 151 -10.90 -10.44 -6.88
CA MET A 151 -9.62 -10.22 -7.56
C MET A 151 -9.73 -9.27 -8.75
N ALA A 152 -10.80 -9.40 -9.55
CA ALA A 152 -11.06 -8.49 -10.66
C ALA A 152 -11.36 -7.06 -10.18
N PHE A 153 -12.12 -6.91 -9.10
CA PHE A 153 -12.41 -5.62 -8.47
C PHE A 153 -11.12 -4.96 -7.94
N LEU A 154 -10.31 -5.71 -7.21
CA LEU A 154 -9.02 -5.24 -6.69
C LEU A 154 -8.08 -4.80 -7.83
N LEU A 155 -8.02 -5.58 -8.91
CA LEU A 155 -7.26 -5.22 -10.10
C LEU A 155 -7.77 -3.90 -10.71
N ALA A 156 -9.08 -3.70 -10.80
CA ALA A 156 -9.68 -2.47 -11.30
C ALA A 156 -9.32 -1.25 -10.43
N GLU A 157 -9.32 -1.37 -9.10
CA GLU A 157 -8.88 -0.30 -8.19
C GLU A 157 -7.41 0.05 -8.41
N ILE A 158 -6.53 -0.95 -8.51
CA ILE A 158 -5.08 -0.74 -8.74
C ILE A 158 -4.86 -0.09 -10.10
N MET A 159 -5.49 -0.58 -11.16
CA MET A 159 -5.35 -0.02 -12.51
C MET A 159 -5.87 1.42 -12.59
N THR A 160 -6.96 1.73 -11.90
CA THR A 160 -7.48 3.10 -11.78
C THR A 160 -6.47 4.00 -11.07
N THR A 161 -5.89 3.54 -9.98
CA THR A 161 -4.86 4.27 -9.21
C THR A 161 -3.64 4.56 -10.09
N ILE A 162 -3.12 3.56 -10.82
CA ILE A 162 -2.01 3.71 -11.75
C ILE A 162 -2.36 4.67 -12.88
N GLY A 163 -3.57 4.57 -13.44
CA GLY A 163 -4.07 5.49 -14.47
C GLY A 163 -4.06 6.95 -14.02
N ILE A 164 -4.49 7.21 -12.78
CA ILE A 164 -4.42 8.55 -12.16
C ILE A 164 -2.96 9.02 -12.05
N ILE A 165 -2.03 8.16 -11.63
CA ILE A 165 -0.62 8.50 -11.52
C ILE A 165 -0.04 8.87 -12.88
N ILE A 166 -0.29 8.07 -13.92
CA ILE A 166 0.20 8.30 -15.28
C ILE A 166 -0.39 9.58 -15.87
N SER A 167 -1.71 9.77 -15.76
CA SER A 167 -2.39 10.98 -16.20
C SER A 167 -1.79 12.23 -15.55
N SER A 168 -1.49 12.13 -14.26
CA SER A 168 -0.83 13.18 -13.52
C SER A 168 0.58 13.49 -14.03
N TYR A 169 1.34 12.46 -14.36
CA TYR A 169 2.68 12.63 -14.93
C TYR A 169 2.63 13.39 -16.24
N CYS A 170 1.68 13.11 -17.11
CA CYS A 170 1.52 13.77 -18.39
C CYS A 170 1.05 15.23 -18.27
N SER A 171 0.22 15.54 -17.28
CA SER A 171 -0.43 16.86 -17.15
C SER A 171 0.46 17.94 -16.53
N GLN A 172 1.43 17.61 -15.70
CA GLN A 172 2.22 18.61 -14.96
C GLN A 172 3.68 18.61 -15.40
N ARG A 173 4.12 19.58 -16.17
CA ARG A 173 5.50 19.66 -16.73
C ARG A 173 6.57 20.25 -15.80
N SER A 174 6.26 20.86 -14.65
CA SER A 174 7.13 21.86 -14.03
C SER A 174 7.61 21.60 -12.60
N MET A 175 7.63 20.36 -12.07
CA MET A 175 8.17 20.14 -10.71
C MET A 175 9.47 19.30 -10.73
N PRO A 176 10.54 19.73 -10.03
CA PRO A 176 11.72 18.89 -9.81
C PRO A 176 11.32 17.63 -9.06
N ASN A 177 12.02 16.52 -9.28
CA ASN A 177 11.74 15.22 -8.70
C ASN A 177 10.38 14.57 -9.02
N LYS A 178 9.51 15.23 -9.80
CA LYS A 178 8.18 14.73 -10.15
C LYS A 178 8.23 13.33 -10.76
N GLY A 179 9.11 13.12 -11.73
CA GLY A 179 9.30 11.80 -12.36
C GLY A 179 9.65 10.72 -11.34
N LYS A 180 10.51 11.05 -10.36
CA LYS A 180 10.91 10.13 -9.30
C LYS A 180 9.74 9.79 -8.37
N ILE A 181 8.93 10.79 -7.96
CA ILE A 181 7.75 10.57 -7.12
C ILE A 181 6.74 9.67 -7.83
N HIS A 182 6.40 9.96 -9.09
CA HIS A 182 5.45 9.15 -9.85
C HIS A 182 5.96 7.72 -10.07
N PHE A 183 7.25 7.56 -10.41
CA PHE A 183 7.86 6.24 -10.54
C PHE A 183 7.78 5.44 -9.23
N LEU A 184 8.13 6.05 -8.10
CA LEU A 184 8.05 5.40 -6.79
C LEU A 184 6.62 5.01 -6.41
N MET A 185 5.64 5.86 -6.73
CA MET A 185 4.23 5.55 -6.50
C MET A 185 3.75 4.40 -7.36
N ILE A 186 4.11 4.36 -8.65
CA ILE A 186 3.79 3.23 -9.54
C ILE A 186 4.45 1.96 -9.02
N ALA A 187 5.74 2.02 -8.65
CA ALA A 187 6.46 0.88 -8.10
C ALA A 187 5.83 0.38 -6.80
N ALA A 188 5.35 1.29 -5.92
CA ALA A 188 4.63 0.94 -4.71
C ALA A 188 3.31 0.20 -5.02
N MET A 189 2.56 0.63 -6.02
CA MET A 189 1.30 -0.03 -6.40
C MET A 189 1.52 -1.37 -7.11
N LEU A 190 2.55 -1.46 -7.93
CA LEU A 190 2.84 -2.68 -8.71
C LEU A 190 3.46 -3.79 -7.85
N SER A 191 4.21 -3.47 -6.80
CA SER A 191 4.95 -4.48 -6.04
C SER A 191 4.07 -5.58 -5.42
N PRO A 192 2.95 -5.31 -4.71
CA PRO A 192 2.09 -6.37 -4.20
C PRO A 192 1.36 -7.12 -5.33
N MET A 193 1.01 -6.42 -6.43
CA MET A 193 0.35 -7.01 -7.56
C MET A 193 1.26 -8.01 -8.30
N LEU A 194 2.53 -7.67 -8.51
CA LEU A 194 3.50 -8.57 -9.12
C LEU A 194 3.67 -9.85 -8.31
N LEU A 195 3.82 -9.73 -6.98
CA LEU A 195 3.97 -10.91 -6.12
C LEU A 195 2.69 -11.75 -6.06
N LEU A 196 1.51 -11.12 -6.07
CA LEU A 196 0.24 -11.83 -6.17
C LEU A 196 0.13 -12.59 -7.50
N SER A 197 0.52 -11.97 -8.62
CA SER A 197 0.47 -12.63 -9.94
C SER A 197 1.41 -13.83 -10.03
N LEU A 198 2.61 -13.76 -9.44
CA LEU A 198 3.53 -14.89 -9.35
C LEU A 198 2.95 -16.09 -8.57
N ARG A 199 2.14 -15.80 -7.55
CA ARG A 199 1.39 -16.82 -6.82
C ARG A 199 0.28 -17.46 -7.69
N ILE A 200 -0.53 -16.62 -8.35
CA ILE A 200 -1.64 -17.08 -9.20
C ILE A 200 -1.11 -17.96 -10.35
N LEU A 201 0.01 -17.58 -10.95
CA LEU A 201 0.70 -18.35 -11.99
C LEU A 201 1.41 -19.62 -11.45
N LYS A 202 1.31 -19.88 -10.13
CA LYS A 202 1.95 -21.03 -9.45
C LYS A 202 3.48 -21.09 -9.61
N ILE A 203 4.11 -19.97 -9.94
CA ILE A 203 5.58 -19.84 -10.01
C ILE A 203 6.16 -19.91 -8.59
N LEU A 204 5.56 -19.23 -7.65
CA LEU A 204 5.85 -19.33 -6.22
C LEU A 204 4.88 -20.33 -5.59
N LYS A 205 5.41 -21.49 -5.23
CA LYS A 205 4.66 -22.51 -4.49
C LYS A 205 4.79 -22.26 -2.99
N GLY A 206 3.69 -22.33 -2.27
CA GLY A 206 3.67 -22.19 -0.82
C GLY A 206 2.87 -21.00 -0.35
N ASP A 207 3.44 -20.26 0.60
CA ASP A 207 2.75 -19.18 1.29
C ASP A 207 2.51 -17.93 0.41
N ASP A 208 1.59 -17.06 0.84
CA ASP A 208 1.25 -15.82 0.12
C ASP A 208 2.40 -14.80 0.19
N PRO A 209 3.04 -14.45 -0.93
CA PRO A 209 4.13 -13.48 -0.96
C PRO A 209 3.64 -12.02 -1.03
N THR A 210 2.33 -11.77 -1.16
CA THR A 210 1.75 -10.42 -1.30
C THR A 210 2.20 -9.45 -0.19
N PRO A 211 2.32 -9.87 1.10
CA PRO A 211 2.80 -8.98 2.15
C PRO A 211 4.24 -8.48 1.96
N LEU A 212 5.11 -9.23 1.29
CA LEU A 212 6.43 -8.70 0.89
C LEU A 212 6.31 -7.58 -0.15
N GLY A 213 5.34 -7.68 -1.04
CA GLY A 213 5.02 -6.58 -1.97
C GLY A 213 4.56 -5.33 -1.22
N ILE A 214 3.81 -5.50 -0.14
CA ILE A 214 3.39 -4.40 0.75
C ILE A 214 4.60 -3.80 1.47
N LEU A 215 5.55 -4.61 1.94
CA LEU A 215 6.82 -4.11 2.47
C LEU A 215 7.55 -3.23 1.44
N LEU A 216 7.70 -3.71 0.21
CA LEU A 216 8.32 -2.93 -0.88
C LEU A 216 7.54 -1.63 -1.16
N SER A 217 6.21 -1.67 -1.13
CA SER A 217 5.37 -0.48 -1.24
C SER A 217 5.70 0.54 -0.15
N CYS A 218 5.83 0.11 1.10
CA CYS A 218 6.19 0.99 2.21
C CYS A 218 7.60 1.60 2.03
N ILE A 219 8.56 0.82 1.53
CA ILE A 219 9.91 1.33 1.23
C ILE A 219 9.87 2.39 0.13
N PHE A 220 9.18 2.14 -0.99
CA PHE A 220 9.05 3.11 -2.08
C PHE A 220 8.34 4.38 -1.62
N MET A 221 7.28 4.26 -0.83
CA MET A 221 6.58 5.41 -0.27
C MET A 221 7.44 6.18 0.74
N SER A 222 8.25 5.50 1.56
CA SER A 222 9.22 6.15 2.46
C SER A 222 10.22 7.00 1.68
N ILE A 223 10.75 6.48 0.57
CA ILE A 223 11.66 7.22 -0.30
C ILE A 223 10.94 8.44 -0.93
N ALA A 224 9.70 8.27 -1.38
CA ALA A 224 8.90 9.35 -1.96
C ALA A 224 8.64 10.48 -0.95
N VAL A 225 8.32 10.13 0.30
CA VAL A 225 8.02 11.08 1.37
C VAL A 225 9.28 11.78 1.88
N VAL A 226 10.35 11.02 2.16
CA VAL A 226 11.55 11.54 2.85
C VAL A 226 12.51 12.20 1.86
N LYS A 227 12.82 11.53 0.74
CA LYS A 227 13.86 12.00 -0.19
C LYS A 227 13.32 12.85 -1.33
N CYS A 228 12.11 12.57 -1.80
CA CYS A 228 11.56 13.29 -2.97
C CYS A 228 10.64 14.44 -2.58
N GLY A 229 10.32 14.62 -1.28
CA GLY A 229 9.54 15.76 -0.79
C GLY A 229 8.07 15.71 -1.23
N LEU A 230 7.43 14.54 -1.13
CA LEU A 230 6.02 14.38 -1.48
C LEU A 230 5.10 15.37 -0.72
N PHE A 231 5.45 15.71 0.51
CA PHE A 231 4.73 16.66 1.38
C PHE A 231 5.30 18.08 1.37
N ASP A 232 6.32 18.37 0.58
CA ASP A 232 6.96 19.69 0.53
C ASP A 232 6.79 20.37 -0.85
N PRO A 233 5.54 20.56 -1.35
CA PRO A 233 5.32 21.10 -2.69
C PRO A 233 5.79 22.55 -2.82
N VAL A 234 5.69 23.34 -1.75
CA VAL A 234 6.14 24.74 -1.73
C VAL A 234 7.66 24.84 -1.77
N LYS A 235 8.38 24.03 -0.99
CA LYS A 235 9.84 23.94 -1.02
C LYS A 235 10.35 23.52 -2.39
N ASN A 236 9.70 22.52 -2.99
CA ASN A 236 10.04 22.06 -4.34
C ASN A 236 9.76 23.13 -5.40
N ALA A 237 8.65 23.86 -5.31
CA ALA A 237 8.33 24.97 -6.21
C ALA A 237 9.32 26.14 -6.05
N LYS A 238 9.69 26.50 -4.81
CA LYS A 238 10.66 27.54 -4.52
C LYS A 238 12.04 27.20 -5.12
N ASN A 239 12.54 26.00 -4.89
CA ASN A 239 13.81 25.57 -5.45
C ASN A 239 13.78 25.56 -6.98
N TYR A 240 12.66 25.07 -7.58
CA TYR A 240 12.50 25.10 -9.04
C TYR A 240 12.50 26.52 -9.61
N ILE A 241 11.83 27.47 -8.96
CA ILE A 241 11.81 28.87 -9.37
C ILE A 241 13.24 29.45 -9.33
N ILE A 242 13.96 29.21 -8.23
CA ILE A 242 15.33 29.70 -8.05
C ILE A 242 16.26 29.10 -9.12
N ASP A 243 16.20 27.80 -9.36
CA ASP A 243 17.04 27.07 -10.32
C ASP A 243 16.74 27.44 -11.79
N ASN A 244 15.55 27.96 -12.09
CA ASN A 244 15.14 28.34 -13.46
C ASN A 244 15.05 29.85 -13.68
N LEU A 245 15.36 30.67 -12.68
CA LEU A 245 15.51 32.11 -12.88
C LEU A 245 16.72 32.40 -13.73
N LYS A 246 16.47 33.01 -14.88
CA LYS A 246 17.54 33.48 -15.78
C LYS A 246 18.24 34.77 -15.29
N GLU A 247 17.70 35.35 -14.23
CA GLU A 247 18.21 36.59 -13.62
C GLU A 247 18.82 36.25 -12.26
N ALA A 248 19.84 36.99 -11.86
CA ALA A 248 20.45 36.86 -10.54
C ALA A 248 19.46 37.35 -9.48
N VAL A 249 19.09 36.45 -8.52
CA VAL A 249 18.27 36.81 -7.38
C VAL A 249 19.19 37.05 -6.19
N ILE A 250 19.18 38.29 -5.70
CA ILE A 250 19.91 38.67 -4.49
C ILE A 250 18.90 38.76 -3.37
N VAL A 251 19.09 37.92 -2.34
CA VAL A 251 18.25 37.92 -1.12
C VAL A 251 19.04 38.62 -0.03
N THR A 252 18.49 39.73 0.51
CA THR A 252 19.08 40.46 1.63
C THR A 252 18.14 40.39 2.83
N ASP A 253 18.70 40.46 4.05
CA ASP A 253 17.93 40.72 5.27
C ASP A 253 17.49 42.19 5.40
N ALA A 254 16.76 42.51 6.49
CA ALA A 254 16.33 43.87 6.75
C ALA A 254 17.51 44.84 6.96
N ASP A 255 18.70 44.33 7.24
CA ASP A 255 19.94 45.09 7.42
C ASP A 255 20.80 45.17 6.12
N HIS A 256 20.22 44.79 4.97
CA HIS A 256 20.86 44.75 3.66
C HIS A 256 22.07 43.79 3.54
N ARG A 257 22.17 42.78 4.42
CA ARG A 257 23.19 41.76 4.33
C ARG A 257 22.75 40.67 3.37
N PHE A 258 23.66 40.21 2.51
CA PHE A 258 23.41 39.12 1.58
C PHE A 258 23.15 37.83 2.37
N LEU A 259 22.03 37.16 2.08
CA LEU A 259 21.68 35.86 2.62
C LEU A 259 22.00 34.73 1.65
N PHE A 260 22.07 35.04 0.36
CA PHE A 260 22.47 34.15 -0.74
C PHE A 260 23.11 34.97 -1.86
#